data_7c2ede30e765dae5e987a7d0e4c1bbe2
#
_entry.id   7c2ede30e765dae5e987a7d0e4c1bbe2
#
_cell.length_a   1.000
_cell.length_b   1.000
_cell.length_c   1.000
_cell.angle_alpha   90.00
_cell.angle_beta   90.00
_cell.angle_gamma   90.00
#
_symmetry.space_group_name_H-M   'P 1'
#
loop_
_entity.id
_entity.type
_entity.pdbx_description
1 polymer ?
#
loop_
_entity_poly.entity_id
_entity_poly.type
_entity_poly.pdbx_seq_one_letter_code
_entity_poly.pdbx_strand_id
1 'polypeptide(L)'
;MVRAMFERELLMIPGPTNVAPSVLRAVCKPPLSHTSQEFASIFKEALNSLKRVFMTESDVFVVAGSGTLALEMAVANIVEPGDKVLNAVSGFFGQYFVEMCKVYGAVPRVLEVPYGRAVKPEQIKEALEEGGFKAVTVTHVETSTGVTNPIKEIGEIVRKNSEAFYIVDTVCSLGGMEVRVDDWGIDVCVSGSQKCIGVPPGLALVAVSPKTLEYLEKRKTPVGSWYGSFKNWLPVMRDPTKYFATPPVNMIYALHEALKLALDEGLENRFRRHHVLAEAFRAAIKALNLKIVAEEGYEAATVTAIYYPEGIDDIQFRTEMKNRGVVVASTLGPLKGKGFRVGHMGNVSQNDIAATIAAIETTLKRLGYNVSLGSGIKTAEEKFSQTEGLQAWNP
;
A
#
# COMPACT_ATOMS: atom_id res chain seq x y z
N MET A 1 22.71 31.97 -0.68
CA MET A 1 21.74 31.20 -1.51
C MET A 1 20.38 31.31 -0.85
N VAL A 2 19.46 32.09 -1.40
CA VAL A 2 18.07 32.13 -0.90
C VAL A 2 17.46 30.76 -1.21
N ARG A 3 17.15 30.01 -0.19
CA ARG A 3 16.43 28.74 -0.30
C ARG A 3 15.04 29.11 -0.85
N ALA A 4 14.75 28.79 -2.12
CA ALA A 4 13.41 28.89 -2.64
C ALA A 4 12.56 27.89 -1.80
N MET A 5 11.86 28.42 -0.80
CA MET A 5 10.87 27.63 -0.05
C MET A 5 9.66 27.50 -0.97
N PHE A 6 9.51 26.34 -1.59
CA PHE A 6 8.23 25.97 -2.15
C PHE A 6 7.26 25.79 -0.98
N GLU A 7 6.16 26.50 -0.97
CA GLU A 7 5.10 26.30 0.02
C GLU A 7 4.52 24.87 -0.04
N ARG A 8 4.67 24.19 -1.17
CA ARG A 8 4.24 22.81 -1.39
C ARG A 8 5.27 22.06 -2.24
N GLU A 9 5.84 20.99 -1.67
CA GLU A 9 6.60 20.00 -2.42
C GLU A 9 5.64 18.98 -3.05
N LEU A 10 5.87 18.60 -4.31
CA LEU A 10 5.15 17.49 -4.95
C LEU A 10 5.73 16.16 -4.44
N LEU A 11 4.98 15.47 -3.59
CA LEU A 11 5.41 14.19 -3.01
C LEU A 11 5.12 13.05 -3.99
N MET A 12 6.13 12.62 -4.72
CA MET A 12 6.09 11.47 -5.61
C MET A 12 6.84 10.27 -5.01
N ILE A 13 6.69 10.10 -3.70
CA ILE A 13 7.21 8.96 -2.93
C ILE A 13 6.10 7.91 -2.73
N PRO A 14 6.45 6.63 -2.49
CA PRO A 14 5.46 5.59 -2.23
C PRO A 14 4.86 5.67 -0.80
N GLY A 15 4.53 6.88 -0.37
CA GLY A 15 3.93 7.23 0.91
C GLY A 15 4.93 7.81 1.93
N PRO A 16 4.45 8.79 2.76
CA PRO A 16 3.09 9.37 2.68
C PRO A 16 2.84 10.09 1.34
N THR A 17 1.60 10.01 0.86
CA THR A 17 1.18 10.57 -0.42
C THR A 17 0.60 11.98 -0.27
N ASN A 18 0.40 12.68 -1.40
CA ASN A 18 -0.31 13.95 -1.39
C ASN A 18 -1.72 13.78 -0.82
N VAL A 19 -2.11 14.66 0.09
CA VAL A 19 -3.42 14.65 0.74
C VAL A 19 -4.31 15.70 0.10
N ALA A 20 -5.54 15.34 -0.24
CA ALA A 20 -6.50 16.28 -0.82
C ALA A 20 -6.83 17.41 0.17
N PRO A 21 -7.05 18.65 -0.31
CA PRO A 21 -7.37 19.80 0.54
C PRO A 21 -8.61 19.58 1.42
N SER A 22 -9.64 18.88 0.94
CA SER A 22 -10.84 18.56 1.72
C SER A 22 -10.52 17.62 2.89
N VAL A 23 -9.64 16.64 2.68
CA VAL A 23 -9.16 15.72 3.71
C VAL A 23 -8.32 16.45 4.77
N LEU A 24 -7.46 17.40 4.36
CA LEU A 24 -6.72 18.24 5.30
C LEU A 24 -7.66 19.12 6.15
N ARG A 25 -8.68 19.71 5.53
CA ARG A 25 -9.72 20.46 6.27
C ARG A 25 -10.46 19.57 7.27
N ALA A 26 -10.72 18.32 6.93
CA ALA A 26 -11.36 17.36 7.84
C ALA A 26 -10.49 17.08 9.08
N VAL A 27 -9.16 16.96 8.94
CA VAL A 27 -8.23 16.82 10.07
C VAL A 27 -8.29 18.01 11.03
N CYS A 28 -8.52 19.22 10.51
CA CYS A 28 -8.52 20.46 11.28
C CYS A 28 -9.84 20.75 12.02
N LYS A 29 -10.88 19.92 11.85
CA LYS A 29 -12.16 20.10 12.58
C LYS A 29 -11.96 19.93 14.10
N PRO A 30 -12.70 20.67 14.94
CA PRO A 30 -12.72 20.41 16.38
C PRO A 30 -13.14 18.95 16.65
N PRO A 31 -12.47 18.26 17.59
CA PRO A 31 -12.83 16.88 17.90
C PRO A 31 -14.17 16.82 18.64
N LEU A 32 -15.01 15.87 18.25
CA LEU A 32 -16.20 15.47 18.99
C LEU A 32 -15.82 14.53 20.15
N SER A 33 -16.72 14.37 21.12
CA SER A 33 -16.57 13.26 22.08
C SER A 33 -16.60 11.93 21.32
N HIS A 34 -15.58 11.10 21.55
CA HIS A 34 -15.44 9.80 20.90
C HIS A 34 -16.55 8.79 21.26
N THR A 35 -17.37 9.09 22.27
CA THR A 35 -18.54 8.30 22.69
C THR A 35 -19.88 8.96 22.30
N SER A 36 -19.86 10.10 21.60
CA SER A 36 -21.08 10.76 21.14
C SER A 36 -21.73 10.01 19.96
N GLN A 37 -23.04 10.09 19.85
CA GLN A 37 -23.80 9.53 18.73
C GLN A 37 -23.39 10.15 17.38
N GLU A 38 -23.05 11.44 17.39
CA GLU A 38 -22.60 12.17 16.20
C GLU A 38 -21.27 11.59 15.68
N PHE A 39 -20.27 11.40 16.56
CA PHE A 39 -19.02 10.76 16.16
C PHE A 39 -19.23 9.31 15.75
N ALA A 40 -20.05 8.56 16.47
CA ALA A 40 -20.37 7.17 16.16
C ALA A 40 -20.97 7.02 14.75
N SER A 41 -21.85 7.96 14.32
CA SER A 41 -22.40 7.97 12.96
C SER A 41 -21.30 8.13 11.91
N ILE A 42 -20.42 9.14 12.08
CA ILE A 42 -19.30 9.40 11.16
C ILE A 42 -18.37 8.18 11.08
N PHE A 43 -18.05 7.59 12.23
CA PHE A 43 -17.16 6.42 12.26
C PHE A 43 -17.80 5.21 11.60
N LYS A 44 -19.09 4.97 11.82
CA LYS A 44 -19.84 3.89 11.17
C LYS A 44 -19.89 4.07 9.65
N GLU A 45 -20.11 5.30 9.17
CA GLU A 45 -20.07 5.60 7.73
C GLU A 45 -18.67 5.34 7.14
N ALA A 46 -17.60 5.73 7.86
CA ALA A 46 -16.23 5.44 7.45
C ALA A 46 -15.95 3.93 7.38
N LEU A 47 -16.40 3.15 8.39
CA LEU A 47 -16.27 1.69 8.38
C LEU A 47 -17.03 1.05 7.21
N ASN A 48 -18.26 1.48 6.94
CA ASN A 48 -19.05 0.97 5.81
C ASN A 48 -18.39 1.32 4.46
N SER A 49 -17.87 2.53 4.32
CA SER A 49 -17.13 2.94 3.14
C SER A 49 -15.83 2.16 2.97
N LEU A 50 -15.14 1.86 4.06
CA LEU A 50 -13.91 1.07 4.06
C LEU A 50 -14.18 -0.39 3.63
N LYS A 51 -15.30 -1.00 4.07
CA LYS A 51 -15.74 -2.31 3.57
C LYS A 51 -15.86 -2.34 2.06
N ARG A 52 -16.48 -1.29 1.47
CA ARG A 52 -16.61 -1.18 0.02
C ARG A 52 -15.24 -1.11 -0.66
N VAL A 53 -14.26 -0.41 -0.08
CA VAL A 53 -12.90 -0.30 -0.64
C VAL A 53 -12.12 -1.62 -0.53
N PHE A 54 -12.32 -2.40 0.55
CA PHE A 54 -11.80 -3.75 0.69
C PHE A 54 -12.58 -4.79 -0.14
N MET A 55 -13.74 -4.41 -0.70
CA MET A 55 -14.68 -5.33 -1.36
C MET A 55 -15.00 -6.54 -0.46
N THR A 56 -15.54 -6.27 0.74
CA THR A 56 -15.82 -7.26 1.78
C THR A 56 -17.10 -6.95 2.55
N GLU A 57 -17.79 -7.99 2.98
CA GLU A 57 -18.87 -7.91 4.00
C GLU A 57 -18.33 -8.21 5.41
N SER A 58 -17.09 -8.65 5.51
CA SER A 58 -16.41 -8.98 6.76
C SER A 58 -16.21 -7.77 7.68
N ASP A 59 -15.82 -8.00 8.94
CA ASP A 59 -15.53 -6.91 9.87
C ASP A 59 -14.25 -6.17 9.46
N VAL A 60 -14.29 -4.83 9.52
CA VAL A 60 -13.12 -3.97 9.27
C VAL A 60 -12.71 -3.22 10.54
N PHE A 61 -11.42 -3.00 10.68
CA PHE A 61 -10.82 -2.37 11.84
C PHE A 61 -10.04 -1.12 11.43
N VAL A 62 -10.25 -0.03 12.17
CA VAL A 62 -9.55 1.23 12.03
C VAL A 62 -8.92 1.57 13.38
N VAL A 63 -7.60 1.42 13.47
CA VAL A 63 -6.88 1.55 14.74
C VAL A 63 -5.79 2.62 14.60
N ALA A 64 -5.56 3.41 15.66
CA ALA A 64 -4.47 4.38 15.67
C ALA A 64 -3.12 3.69 15.53
N GLY A 65 -2.40 3.98 14.44
CA GLY A 65 -1.11 3.35 14.13
C GLY A 65 -0.74 3.49 12.65
N SER A 66 0.19 2.67 12.21
CA SER A 66 0.62 2.62 10.81
C SER A 66 0.23 1.30 10.15
N GLY A 67 0.49 1.16 8.84
CA GLY A 67 0.39 -0.13 8.16
C GLY A 67 1.22 -1.23 8.84
N THR A 68 2.36 -0.87 9.46
CA THR A 68 3.17 -1.82 10.24
C THR A 68 2.41 -2.37 11.45
N LEU A 69 1.61 -1.54 12.14
CA LEU A 69 0.72 -2.03 13.19
C LEU A 69 -0.34 -3.00 12.61
N ALA A 70 -0.88 -2.71 11.41
CA ALA A 70 -1.85 -3.61 10.79
C ALA A 70 -1.25 -4.99 10.48
N LEU A 71 0.00 -5.04 9.97
CA LEU A 71 0.75 -6.29 9.78
C LEU A 71 0.94 -7.04 11.11
N GLU A 72 1.37 -6.31 12.14
CA GLU A 72 1.59 -6.88 13.48
C GLU A 72 0.28 -7.42 14.08
N MET A 73 -0.84 -6.69 13.94
CA MET A 73 -2.15 -7.15 14.36
C MET A 73 -2.52 -8.46 13.67
N ALA A 74 -2.30 -8.59 12.35
CA ALA A 74 -2.60 -9.82 11.61
C ALA A 74 -1.82 -11.01 12.19
N VAL A 75 -0.50 -10.86 12.36
CA VAL A 75 0.36 -11.92 12.90
C VAL A 75 -0.02 -12.26 14.35
N ALA A 76 -0.09 -11.26 15.24
CA ALA A 76 -0.36 -11.46 16.68
C ALA A 76 -1.69 -12.16 16.95
N ASN A 77 -2.72 -11.91 16.14
CA ASN A 77 -4.04 -12.52 16.32
C ASN A 77 -4.16 -13.93 15.75
N ILE A 78 -3.36 -14.28 14.73
CA ILE A 78 -3.44 -15.60 14.06
C ILE A 78 -2.42 -16.58 14.63
N VAL A 79 -1.20 -16.12 14.85
CA VAL A 79 -0.04 -17.00 15.14
C VAL A 79 0.06 -17.28 16.63
N GLU A 80 0.36 -18.53 16.96
CA GLU A 80 0.74 -19.00 18.30
C GLU A 80 2.19 -19.50 18.29
N PRO A 81 2.89 -19.51 19.44
CA PRO A 81 4.26 -20.03 19.50
C PRO A 81 4.34 -21.48 18.96
N GLY A 82 5.29 -21.72 18.07
CA GLY A 82 5.50 -23.00 17.40
C GLY A 82 4.72 -23.19 16.09
N ASP A 83 3.78 -22.29 15.75
CA ASP A 83 3.06 -22.36 14.48
C ASP A 83 4.01 -22.18 13.29
N LYS A 84 3.86 -23.03 12.26
CA LYS A 84 4.59 -22.92 11.00
C LYS A 84 3.88 -21.93 10.07
N VAL A 85 4.60 -20.92 9.57
CA VAL A 85 4.04 -19.90 8.68
C VAL A 85 4.83 -19.87 7.38
N LEU A 86 4.13 -20.00 6.23
CA LEU A 86 4.72 -19.80 4.90
C LEU A 86 4.74 -18.32 4.56
N ASN A 87 5.94 -17.73 4.48
CA ASN A 87 6.13 -16.32 4.16
C ASN A 87 6.63 -16.18 2.73
N ALA A 88 5.80 -15.64 1.84
CA ALA A 88 6.17 -15.29 0.47
C ALA A 88 6.86 -13.92 0.45
N VAL A 89 8.15 -13.91 0.10
CA VAL A 89 9.02 -12.73 0.18
C VAL A 89 9.53 -12.36 -1.20
N SER A 90 9.07 -11.23 -1.74
CA SER A 90 9.53 -10.64 -3.00
C SER A 90 10.32 -9.34 -2.80
N GLY A 91 10.65 -9.00 -1.55
CA GLY A 91 11.43 -7.83 -1.20
C GLY A 91 11.38 -7.44 0.28
N PHE A 92 11.67 -6.18 0.54
CA PHE A 92 11.88 -5.63 1.88
C PHE A 92 10.67 -5.74 2.81
N PHE A 93 9.45 -5.49 2.29
CA PHE A 93 8.23 -5.52 3.13
C PHE A 93 7.71 -6.93 3.37
N GLY A 94 7.91 -7.85 2.43
CA GLY A 94 7.64 -9.27 2.68
C GLY A 94 8.46 -9.82 3.85
N GLN A 95 9.68 -9.33 4.05
CA GLN A 95 10.54 -9.72 5.17
C GLN A 95 9.96 -9.29 6.53
N TYR A 96 9.14 -8.24 6.61
CA TYR A 96 8.50 -7.82 7.86
C TYR A 96 7.62 -8.92 8.46
N PHE A 97 6.88 -9.66 7.64
CA PHE A 97 6.12 -10.80 8.12
C PHE A 97 7.01 -11.88 8.75
N VAL A 98 8.16 -12.16 8.14
CA VAL A 98 9.13 -13.12 8.68
C VAL A 98 9.60 -12.70 10.06
N GLU A 99 9.99 -11.43 10.21
CA GLU A 99 10.48 -10.92 11.51
C GLU A 99 9.38 -10.89 12.57
N MET A 100 8.16 -10.49 12.19
CA MET A 100 7.01 -10.51 13.10
C MET A 100 6.66 -11.93 13.53
N CYS A 101 6.68 -12.92 12.62
CA CYS A 101 6.47 -14.31 12.95
C CYS A 101 7.46 -14.80 14.01
N LYS A 102 8.74 -14.47 13.88
CA LYS A 102 9.77 -14.80 14.88
C LYS A 102 9.49 -14.15 16.23
N VAL A 103 9.11 -12.85 16.24
CA VAL A 103 8.79 -12.13 17.49
C VAL A 103 7.64 -12.80 18.24
N TYR A 104 6.62 -13.30 17.52
CA TYR A 104 5.47 -13.99 18.10
C TYR A 104 5.70 -15.51 18.30
N GLY A 105 6.96 -15.99 18.15
CA GLY A 105 7.35 -17.36 18.44
C GLY A 105 6.97 -18.39 17.37
N ALA A 106 6.55 -17.96 16.19
CA ALA A 106 6.30 -18.87 15.08
C ALA A 106 7.60 -19.34 14.41
N VAL A 107 7.45 -20.39 13.60
CA VAL A 107 8.52 -20.96 12.77
C VAL A 107 8.27 -20.53 11.32
N PRO A 108 8.94 -19.47 10.81
CA PRO A 108 8.78 -19.03 9.44
C PRO A 108 9.42 -20.01 8.45
N ARG A 109 8.65 -20.43 7.43
CA ARG A 109 9.14 -21.05 6.20
C ARG A 109 9.20 -19.96 5.15
N VAL A 110 10.39 -19.49 4.81
CA VAL A 110 10.58 -18.38 3.87
C VAL A 110 10.65 -18.91 2.45
N LEU A 111 9.75 -18.44 1.59
CA LEU A 111 9.79 -18.59 0.15
C LEU A 111 10.21 -17.24 -0.45
N GLU A 112 11.52 -17.08 -0.65
CA GLU A 112 12.10 -15.84 -1.16
C GLU A 112 12.40 -15.94 -2.67
N VAL A 113 12.03 -14.89 -3.39
CA VAL A 113 12.40 -14.71 -4.80
C VAL A 113 13.36 -13.53 -4.96
N PRO A 114 14.17 -13.48 -6.03
CA PRO A 114 15.08 -12.36 -6.27
C PRO A 114 14.33 -11.01 -6.33
N TYR A 115 14.96 -9.96 -5.83
CA TYR A 115 14.40 -8.60 -5.90
C TYR A 115 14.06 -8.22 -7.34
N GLY A 116 12.83 -7.75 -7.54
CA GLY A 116 12.27 -7.44 -8.84
C GLY A 116 11.47 -8.58 -9.46
N ARG A 117 11.43 -9.77 -8.83
CA ARG A 117 10.59 -10.90 -9.26
C ARG A 117 9.35 -11.04 -8.39
N ALA A 118 8.25 -11.50 -9.01
CA ALA A 118 7.04 -11.86 -8.28
C ALA A 118 7.12 -13.32 -7.79
N VAL A 119 6.51 -13.59 -6.64
CA VAL A 119 6.24 -14.95 -6.19
C VAL A 119 5.17 -15.56 -7.08
N LYS A 120 5.46 -16.72 -7.66
CA LYS A 120 4.52 -17.40 -8.56
C LYS A 120 3.58 -18.32 -7.78
N PRO A 121 2.31 -18.43 -8.19
CA PRO A 121 1.34 -19.33 -7.56
C PRO A 121 1.83 -20.77 -7.43
N GLU A 122 2.54 -21.28 -8.44
CA GLU A 122 3.08 -22.65 -8.46
C GLU A 122 4.10 -22.88 -7.34
N GLN A 123 4.91 -21.87 -7.02
CA GLN A 123 5.89 -21.95 -5.92
C GLN A 123 5.19 -22.03 -4.55
N ILE A 124 4.06 -21.33 -4.38
CA ILE A 124 3.23 -21.43 -3.18
C ILE A 124 2.62 -22.84 -3.09
N LYS A 125 2.10 -23.37 -4.21
CA LYS A 125 1.51 -24.71 -4.25
C LYS A 125 2.55 -25.77 -3.84
N GLU A 126 3.73 -25.74 -4.41
CA GLU A 126 4.83 -26.64 -4.07
C GLU A 126 5.23 -26.54 -2.60
N ALA A 127 5.38 -25.31 -2.07
CA ALA A 127 5.72 -25.12 -0.66
C ALA A 127 4.61 -25.63 0.28
N LEU A 128 3.33 -25.53 -0.09
CA LEU A 128 2.22 -26.05 0.70
C LEU A 128 2.21 -27.58 0.82
N GLU A 129 2.86 -28.33 -0.08
CA GLU A 129 3.01 -29.78 0.00
C GLU A 129 3.78 -30.23 1.25
N GLU A 130 4.61 -29.36 1.84
CA GLU A 130 5.26 -29.61 3.13
C GLU A 130 4.25 -29.76 4.28
N GLY A 131 3.07 -29.20 4.15
CA GLY A 131 1.96 -29.30 5.12
C GLY A 131 2.17 -28.59 6.44
N GLY A 132 1.13 -28.54 7.25
CA GLY A 132 1.15 -28.06 8.64
C GLY A 132 1.29 -26.54 8.80
N PHE A 133 1.03 -25.76 7.76
CA PHE A 133 1.07 -24.31 7.86
C PHE A 133 -0.17 -23.73 8.55
N LYS A 134 0.06 -22.89 9.55
CA LYS A 134 -0.96 -22.09 10.22
C LYS A 134 -1.43 -20.93 9.34
N ALA A 135 -0.51 -20.27 8.65
CA ALA A 135 -0.81 -19.15 7.78
C ALA A 135 0.13 -19.10 6.57
N VAL A 136 -0.35 -18.44 5.52
CA VAL A 136 0.43 -17.99 4.36
C VAL A 136 0.37 -16.47 4.33
N THR A 137 1.53 -15.80 4.25
CA THR A 137 1.62 -14.35 4.17
C THR A 137 2.16 -13.89 2.83
N VAL A 138 1.55 -12.89 2.22
CA VAL A 138 1.96 -12.31 0.92
C VAL A 138 1.81 -10.80 0.95
N THR A 139 2.79 -10.07 0.41
CA THR A 139 2.65 -8.63 0.12
C THR A 139 2.16 -8.46 -1.30
N HIS A 140 0.98 -7.82 -1.50
CA HIS A 140 0.40 -7.60 -2.83
C HIS A 140 1.33 -6.76 -3.71
N VAL A 141 1.66 -5.54 -3.25
CA VAL A 141 2.63 -4.68 -3.92
C VAL A 141 3.87 -4.51 -3.05
N GLU A 142 4.96 -5.11 -3.48
CA GLU A 142 6.26 -4.94 -2.84
C GLU A 142 6.84 -3.56 -3.17
N THR A 143 6.70 -2.63 -2.24
CA THR A 143 7.04 -1.22 -2.45
C THR A 143 8.52 -0.97 -2.70
N SER A 144 9.40 -1.87 -2.25
CA SER A 144 10.85 -1.74 -2.44
C SER A 144 11.30 -1.97 -3.90
N THR A 145 10.50 -2.72 -4.66
CA THR A 145 10.83 -3.14 -6.03
C THR A 145 9.81 -2.69 -7.08
N GLY A 146 8.58 -2.34 -6.66
CA GLY A 146 7.47 -2.04 -7.55
C GLY A 146 6.82 -3.29 -8.17
N VAL A 147 7.04 -4.46 -7.57
CA VAL A 147 6.46 -5.73 -8.02
C VAL A 147 5.06 -5.92 -7.44
N THR A 148 4.14 -6.43 -8.25
CA THR A 148 2.82 -6.91 -7.84
C THR A 148 2.83 -8.44 -7.78
N ASN A 149 2.53 -9.03 -6.62
CA ASN A 149 2.33 -10.47 -6.50
C ASN A 149 0.88 -10.84 -6.83
N PRO A 150 0.62 -11.98 -7.52
CA PRO A 150 -0.70 -12.39 -7.97
C PRO A 150 -1.53 -12.99 -6.82
N ILE A 151 -2.01 -12.11 -5.91
CA ILE A 151 -2.69 -12.50 -4.66
C ILE A 151 -4.02 -13.22 -4.88
N LYS A 152 -4.70 -13.00 -6.01
CA LYS A 152 -5.91 -13.72 -6.39
C LYS A 152 -5.61 -15.20 -6.62
N GLU A 153 -4.68 -15.49 -7.52
CA GLU A 153 -4.27 -16.84 -7.92
C GLU A 153 -3.63 -17.58 -6.73
N ILE A 154 -2.84 -16.88 -5.91
CA ILE A 154 -2.27 -17.43 -4.68
C ILE A 154 -3.39 -17.79 -3.69
N GLY A 155 -4.40 -16.92 -3.53
CA GLY A 155 -5.56 -17.19 -2.66
C GLY A 155 -6.36 -18.42 -3.08
N GLU A 156 -6.56 -18.61 -4.38
CA GLU A 156 -7.20 -19.82 -4.93
C GLU A 156 -6.41 -21.08 -4.58
N ILE A 157 -5.06 -21.02 -4.67
CA ILE A 157 -4.18 -22.14 -4.32
C ILE A 157 -4.19 -22.41 -2.82
N VAL A 158 -4.09 -21.39 -1.97
CA VAL A 158 -4.11 -21.54 -0.51
C VAL A 158 -5.41 -22.22 -0.09
N ARG A 159 -6.56 -21.71 -0.55
CA ARG A 159 -7.89 -22.25 -0.22
C ARG A 159 -8.10 -23.69 -0.68
N LYS A 160 -7.52 -24.05 -1.85
CA LYS A 160 -7.68 -25.40 -2.43
C LYS A 160 -6.77 -26.44 -1.77
N ASN A 161 -5.59 -26.05 -1.31
CA ASN A 161 -4.55 -26.98 -0.90
C ASN A 161 -4.22 -26.94 0.60
N SER A 162 -4.86 -26.07 1.39
CA SER A 162 -4.59 -25.97 2.82
C SER A 162 -5.75 -25.35 3.60
N GLU A 163 -5.74 -25.54 4.92
CA GLU A 163 -6.63 -24.85 5.88
C GLU A 163 -5.95 -23.59 6.47
N ALA A 164 -4.77 -23.24 5.98
CA ALA A 164 -4.01 -22.11 6.47
C ALA A 164 -4.79 -20.79 6.34
N PHE A 165 -4.52 -19.85 7.25
CA PHE A 165 -5.01 -18.48 7.11
C PHE A 165 -4.25 -17.76 6.00
N TYR A 166 -4.97 -17.08 5.11
CA TYR A 166 -4.36 -16.27 4.06
C TYR A 166 -4.30 -14.81 4.50
N ILE A 167 -3.08 -14.31 4.76
CA ILE A 167 -2.81 -12.96 5.24
C ILE A 167 -2.15 -12.14 4.12
N VAL A 168 -2.75 -11.03 3.74
CA VAL A 168 -2.27 -10.20 2.63
C VAL A 168 -1.99 -8.78 3.07
N ASP A 169 -0.78 -8.31 2.82
CA ASP A 169 -0.40 -6.91 2.91
C ASP A 169 -0.81 -6.16 1.64
N THR A 170 -1.77 -5.26 1.77
CA THR A 170 -2.25 -4.37 0.70
C THR A 170 -1.94 -2.89 1.01
N VAL A 171 -0.97 -2.62 1.87
CA VAL A 171 -0.60 -1.26 2.27
C VAL A 171 -0.33 -0.38 1.04
N CYS A 172 0.31 -0.90 0.01
CA CYS A 172 0.69 -0.13 -1.18
C CYS A 172 -0.28 -0.29 -2.37
N SER A 173 -1.40 -1.01 -2.21
CA SER A 173 -2.35 -1.30 -3.28
C SER A 173 -3.80 -0.93 -2.97
N LEU A 174 -4.26 -1.06 -1.71
CA LEU A 174 -5.65 -0.83 -1.35
C LEU A 174 -6.14 0.56 -1.74
N GLY A 175 -7.20 0.62 -2.53
CA GLY A 175 -7.76 1.86 -3.05
C GLY A 175 -7.02 2.44 -4.26
N GLY A 176 -5.97 1.79 -4.76
CA GLY A 176 -5.27 2.13 -6.00
C GLY A 176 -5.24 1.00 -7.02
N MET A 177 -5.41 -0.22 -6.53
CA MET A 177 -5.56 -1.43 -7.35
C MET A 177 -6.72 -2.25 -6.78
N GLU A 178 -7.28 -3.12 -7.59
CA GLU A 178 -8.34 -4.02 -7.18
C GLU A 178 -7.85 -4.97 -6.08
N VAL A 179 -8.64 -5.09 -5.01
CA VAL A 179 -8.45 -6.05 -3.90
C VAL A 179 -9.84 -6.53 -3.49
N ARG A 180 -10.17 -7.78 -3.81
CA ARG A 180 -11.46 -8.40 -3.47
C ARG A 180 -11.26 -9.38 -2.31
N VAL A 181 -11.37 -8.89 -1.10
CA VAL A 181 -11.00 -9.67 0.10
C VAL A 181 -11.79 -10.97 0.18
N ASP A 182 -13.12 -10.91 0.03
CA ASP A 182 -13.98 -12.09 0.16
C ASP A 182 -13.82 -13.04 -1.04
N ASP A 183 -13.85 -12.51 -2.26
CA ASP A 183 -13.77 -13.32 -3.48
C ASP A 183 -12.42 -14.06 -3.60
N TRP A 184 -11.35 -13.42 -3.15
CA TRP A 184 -9.99 -13.99 -3.23
C TRP A 184 -9.61 -14.83 -1.99
N GLY A 185 -10.54 -14.99 -1.05
CA GLY A 185 -10.37 -15.83 0.13
C GLY A 185 -9.32 -15.33 1.11
N ILE A 186 -9.18 -14.01 1.23
CA ILE A 186 -8.22 -13.39 2.15
C ILE A 186 -8.82 -13.39 3.57
N ASP A 187 -8.17 -14.06 4.51
CA ASP A 187 -8.63 -14.15 5.89
C ASP A 187 -8.32 -12.90 6.71
N VAL A 188 -7.15 -12.29 6.47
CA VAL A 188 -6.76 -11.00 7.06
C VAL A 188 -6.08 -10.16 5.99
N CYS A 189 -6.71 -9.03 5.64
CA CYS A 189 -6.18 -8.06 4.68
C CYS A 189 -5.77 -6.80 5.42
N VAL A 190 -4.51 -6.38 5.28
CA VAL A 190 -3.97 -5.24 6.01
C VAL A 190 -3.59 -4.08 5.11
N SER A 191 -3.80 -2.86 5.60
CA SER A 191 -3.43 -1.63 4.89
C SER A 191 -3.09 -0.48 5.85
N GLY A 192 -2.77 0.69 5.30
CA GLY A 192 -2.48 1.91 6.04
C GLY A 192 -3.02 3.15 5.35
N SER A 193 -3.29 4.19 6.13
CA SER A 193 -3.97 5.40 5.66
C SER A 193 -3.17 6.24 4.66
N GLN A 194 -1.83 6.24 4.73
CA GLN A 194 -0.94 7.19 4.06
C GLN A 194 -0.50 6.79 2.63
N LYS A 195 -1.20 5.86 2.02
CA LYS A 195 -0.92 5.34 0.67
C LYS A 195 -2.03 5.73 -0.31
N CYS A 196 -2.57 4.78 -1.06
CA CYS A 196 -3.60 5.06 -2.06
C CYS A 196 -4.89 5.65 -1.47
N ILE A 197 -5.19 5.42 -0.19
CA ILE A 197 -6.34 6.03 0.49
C ILE A 197 -6.20 7.56 0.56
N GLY A 198 -4.97 8.09 0.68
CA GLY A 198 -4.72 9.53 0.64
C GLY A 198 -5.06 10.27 1.94
N VAL A 199 -4.95 9.60 3.08
CA VAL A 199 -5.08 10.20 4.43
C VAL A 199 -3.69 10.39 5.02
N PRO A 200 -3.44 11.37 5.90
CA PRO A 200 -2.17 11.44 6.61
C PRO A 200 -1.81 10.13 7.33
N PRO A 201 -0.51 9.85 7.61
CA PRO A 201 -0.11 8.69 8.40
C PRO A 201 -0.78 8.69 9.77
N GLY A 202 -1.25 7.52 10.25
CA GLY A 202 -1.82 7.43 11.60
C GLY A 202 -2.94 6.41 11.78
N LEU A 203 -3.35 5.70 10.71
CA LEU A 203 -4.35 4.63 10.81
C LEU A 203 -3.83 3.31 10.24
N ALA A 204 -3.97 2.26 11.02
CA ALA A 204 -3.92 0.87 10.61
C ALA A 204 -5.33 0.46 10.17
N LEU A 205 -5.45 -0.11 8.98
CA LEU A 205 -6.70 -0.54 8.36
C LEU A 205 -6.64 -2.05 8.14
N VAL A 206 -7.62 -2.79 8.64
CA VAL A 206 -7.61 -4.26 8.54
C VAL A 206 -9.02 -4.75 8.21
N ALA A 207 -9.14 -5.70 7.27
CA ALA A 207 -10.34 -6.50 7.08
C ALA A 207 -10.07 -7.92 7.62
N VAL A 208 -11.06 -8.49 8.33
CA VAL A 208 -10.90 -9.77 9.06
C VAL A 208 -12.07 -10.68 8.77
N SER A 209 -11.79 -11.87 8.21
CA SER A 209 -12.82 -12.85 7.83
C SER A 209 -13.56 -13.43 9.03
N PRO A 210 -14.79 -13.93 8.86
CA PRO A 210 -15.50 -14.69 9.88
C PRO A 210 -14.70 -15.88 10.40
N LYS A 211 -13.98 -16.61 9.51
CA LYS A 211 -13.08 -17.73 9.87
C LYS A 211 -12.04 -17.29 10.92
N THR A 212 -11.46 -16.10 10.73
CA THR A 212 -10.48 -15.54 11.69
C THR A 212 -11.14 -15.24 13.03
N LEU A 213 -12.31 -14.63 13.05
CA LEU A 213 -13.01 -14.31 14.31
C LEU A 213 -13.43 -15.57 15.07
N GLU A 214 -13.92 -16.59 14.37
CA GLU A 214 -14.25 -17.90 14.95
C GLU A 214 -13.02 -18.59 15.54
N TYR A 215 -11.87 -18.51 14.84
CA TYR A 215 -10.62 -19.03 15.37
C TYR A 215 -10.22 -18.33 16.67
N LEU A 216 -10.34 -17.02 16.74
CA LEU A 216 -9.99 -16.24 17.93
C LEU A 216 -10.84 -16.64 19.16
N GLU A 217 -12.11 -17.05 18.97
CA GLU A 217 -12.92 -17.57 20.09
C GLU A 217 -12.40 -18.92 20.61
N LYS A 218 -11.76 -19.71 19.75
CA LYS A 218 -11.23 -21.05 20.06
C LYS A 218 -9.74 -21.05 20.38
N ARG A 219 -9.06 -19.89 20.23
CA ARG A 219 -7.62 -19.76 20.44
C ARG A 219 -7.24 -20.14 21.87
N LYS A 220 -6.19 -20.96 22.01
CA LYS A 220 -5.76 -21.54 23.31
C LYS A 220 -4.89 -20.59 24.12
N THR A 221 -4.09 -19.76 23.43
CA THR A 221 -3.17 -18.81 24.08
C THR A 221 -3.72 -17.37 23.98
N PRO A 222 -3.45 -16.47 24.92
CA PRO A 222 -3.78 -15.06 24.77
C PRO A 222 -3.13 -14.46 23.52
N VAL A 223 -3.82 -13.49 22.90
CA VAL A 223 -3.20 -12.68 21.84
C VAL A 223 -2.02 -11.92 22.42
N GLY A 224 -0.84 -12.04 21.81
CA GLY A 224 0.40 -11.43 22.30
C GLY A 224 0.45 -9.90 22.22
N SER A 225 -0.61 -9.25 21.73
CA SER A 225 -0.77 -7.80 21.67
C SER A 225 -2.10 -7.39 22.27
N TRP A 226 -2.08 -6.72 23.43
CA TRP A 226 -3.32 -6.26 24.05
C TRP A 226 -4.00 -5.16 23.23
N TYR A 227 -3.23 -4.16 22.77
CA TYR A 227 -3.76 -3.06 21.93
C TYR A 227 -4.16 -3.55 20.53
N GLY A 228 -3.39 -4.43 19.92
CA GLY A 228 -3.64 -4.98 18.58
C GLY A 228 -4.65 -6.14 18.55
N SER A 229 -5.28 -6.51 19.66
CA SER A 229 -6.23 -7.62 19.71
C SER A 229 -7.54 -7.29 18.99
N PHE A 230 -7.91 -8.10 17.98
CA PHE A 230 -9.19 -7.95 17.30
C PHE A 230 -10.38 -8.16 18.24
N LYS A 231 -10.27 -9.05 19.24
CA LYS A 231 -11.33 -9.25 20.24
C LYS A 231 -11.65 -7.97 21.03
N ASN A 232 -10.63 -7.19 21.37
CA ASN A 232 -10.80 -5.96 22.13
C ASN A 232 -11.43 -4.85 21.28
N TRP A 233 -11.05 -4.76 20.02
CA TRP A 233 -11.55 -3.73 19.10
C TRP A 233 -12.89 -4.07 18.45
N LEU A 234 -13.24 -5.34 18.28
CA LEU A 234 -14.45 -5.77 17.57
C LEU A 234 -15.74 -5.13 18.10
N PRO A 235 -15.97 -5.02 19.44
CA PRO A 235 -17.15 -4.34 19.95
C PRO A 235 -17.24 -2.87 19.53
N VAL A 236 -16.10 -2.17 19.44
CA VAL A 236 -16.03 -0.75 19.00
C VAL A 236 -16.28 -0.64 17.50
N MET A 237 -15.74 -1.55 16.69
CA MET A 237 -15.95 -1.53 15.23
C MET A 237 -17.40 -1.82 14.84
N ARG A 238 -18.10 -2.65 15.61
CA ARG A 238 -19.52 -2.96 15.41
C ARG A 238 -20.46 -1.89 15.97
N ASP A 239 -20.05 -1.25 17.07
CA ASP A 239 -20.78 -0.19 17.74
C ASP A 239 -19.80 0.90 18.25
N PRO A 240 -19.53 1.96 17.46
CA PRO A 240 -18.60 3.01 17.82
C PRO A 240 -18.97 3.84 19.05
N THR A 241 -20.10 3.60 19.70
CA THR A 241 -20.42 4.17 21.02
C THR A 241 -19.72 3.43 22.15
N LYS A 242 -19.21 2.22 21.89
CA LYS A 242 -18.47 1.43 22.86
C LYS A 242 -17.03 1.91 22.96
N TYR A 243 -16.39 1.53 24.06
CA TYR A 243 -15.05 1.98 24.38
C TYR A 243 -14.13 0.80 24.69
N PHE A 244 -12.94 0.83 24.07
CA PHE A 244 -11.79 0.02 24.46
C PHE A 244 -10.57 0.90 24.62
N ALA A 245 -10.26 1.72 23.61
CA ALA A 245 -9.24 2.76 23.65
C ALA A 245 -9.73 3.96 22.84
N THR A 246 -9.23 5.16 23.15
CA THR A 246 -9.66 6.39 22.45
C THR A 246 -9.28 6.33 20.97
N PRO A 247 -10.26 6.35 20.05
CA PRO A 247 -9.97 6.39 18.62
C PRO A 247 -9.40 7.77 18.23
N PRO A 248 -8.62 7.83 17.14
CA PRO A 248 -8.03 9.09 16.67
C PRO A 248 -9.08 9.91 15.88
N VAL A 249 -9.95 10.61 16.59
CA VAL A 249 -11.17 11.28 16.08
C VAL A 249 -10.92 12.06 14.79
N ASN A 250 -9.94 12.96 14.77
CA ASN A 250 -9.63 13.79 13.59
C ASN A 250 -9.13 12.98 12.39
N MET A 251 -8.42 11.88 12.65
CA MET A 251 -7.98 10.98 11.60
C MET A 251 -9.13 10.16 11.02
N ILE A 252 -10.16 9.86 11.83
CA ILE A 252 -11.39 9.23 11.36
C ILE A 252 -12.19 10.19 10.46
N TYR A 253 -12.25 11.49 10.81
CA TYR A 253 -12.83 12.50 9.91
C TYR A 253 -12.10 12.55 8.56
N ALA A 254 -10.77 12.53 8.60
CA ALA A 254 -9.96 12.49 7.39
C ALA A 254 -10.21 11.22 6.56
N LEU A 255 -10.31 10.06 7.23
CA LEU A 255 -10.61 8.79 6.58
C LEU A 255 -12.00 8.81 5.92
N HIS A 256 -13.01 9.28 6.64
CA HIS A 256 -14.37 9.42 6.11
C HIS A 256 -14.39 10.26 4.83
N GLU A 257 -13.74 11.44 4.85
CA GLU A 257 -13.66 12.31 3.68
C GLU A 257 -12.87 11.68 2.51
N ALA A 258 -11.75 11.04 2.79
CA ALA A 258 -10.94 10.40 1.76
C ALA A 258 -11.65 9.21 1.11
N LEU A 259 -12.36 8.40 1.90
CA LEU A 259 -13.16 7.28 1.39
C LEU A 259 -14.33 7.78 0.55
N LYS A 260 -14.98 8.89 0.95
CA LYS A 260 -16.02 9.55 0.15
C LYS A 260 -15.46 9.94 -1.22
N LEU A 261 -14.33 10.65 -1.27
CA LEU A 261 -13.69 11.03 -2.54
C LEU A 261 -13.38 9.81 -3.42
N ALA A 262 -12.86 8.72 -2.81
CA ALA A 262 -12.53 7.50 -3.55
C ALA A 262 -13.78 6.81 -4.13
N LEU A 263 -14.88 6.81 -3.39
CA LEU A 263 -16.14 6.21 -3.81
C LEU A 263 -16.92 7.09 -4.79
N ASP A 264 -16.82 8.41 -4.69
CA ASP A 264 -17.38 9.38 -5.64
C ASP A 264 -16.66 9.30 -7.01
N GLU A 265 -15.33 9.07 -7.01
CA GLU A 265 -14.56 8.76 -8.23
C GLU A 265 -15.02 7.42 -8.84
N GLY A 266 -15.48 6.49 -8.02
CA GLY A 266 -15.74 5.10 -8.37
C GLY A 266 -14.46 4.26 -8.38
N LEU A 267 -14.50 3.09 -7.72
CA LEU A 267 -13.29 2.27 -7.52
C LEU A 267 -12.69 1.81 -8.84
N GLU A 268 -13.49 1.39 -9.81
CA GLU A 268 -13.01 0.95 -11.13
C GLU A 268 -12.31 2.09 -11.89
N ASN A 269 -12.88 3.30 -11.87
CA ASN A 269 -12.28 4.48 -12.46
C ASN A 269 -10.96 4.83 -11.75
N ARG A 270 -10.93 4.69 -10.43
CA ARG A 270 -9.74 4.92 -9.62
C ARG A 270 -8.63 3.92 -9.92
N PHE A 271 -8.93 2.64 -10.04
CA PHE A 271 -7.97 1.62 -10.46
C PHE A 271 -7.45 1.88 -11.87
N ARG A 272 -8.35 2.19 -12.80
CA ARG A 272 -8.00 2.56 -14.18
C ARG A 272 -7.07 3.78 -14.22
N ARG A 273 -7.37 4.83 -13.43
CA ARG A 273 -6.52 6.02 -13.34
C ARG A 273 -5.10 5.66 -12.89
N HIS A 274 -4.95 4.89 -11.80
CA HIS A 274 -3.65 4.45 -11.32
C HIS A 274 -2.89 3.65 -12.39
N HIS A 275 -3.57 2.75 -13.07
CA HIS A 275 -2.97 1.94 -14.12
C HIS A 275 -2.44 2.79 -15.29
N VAL A 276 -3.26 3.74 -15.79
CA VAL A 276 -2.88 4.63 -16.89
C VAL A 276 -1.72 5.55 -16.49
N LEU A 277 -1.74 6.12 -15.28
CA LEU A 277 -0.63 6.94 -14.79
C LEU A 277 0.67 6.14 -14.71
N ALA A 278 0.58 4.90 -14.22
CA ALA A 278 1.72 3.99 -14.12
C ALA A 278 2.28 3.61 -15.51
N GLU A 279 1.42 3.26 -16.45
CA GLU A 279 1.84 2.91 -17.81
C GLU A 279 2.51 4.08 -18.53
N ALA A 280 1.90 5.27 -18.48
CA ALA A 280 2.47 6.48 -19.07
C ALA A 280 3.82 6.84 -18.44
N PHE A 281 3.91 6.77 -17.11
CA PHE A 281 5.17 6.99 -16.40
C PHE A 281 6.24 5.97 -16.81
N ARG A 282 5.94 4.67 -16.80
CA ARG A 282 6.90 3.62 -17.21
C ARG A 282 7.31 3.73 -18.68
N ALA A 283 6.40 4.10 -19.56
CA ALA A 283 6.74 4.34 -20.96
C ALA A 283 7.75 5.51 -21.09
N ALA A 284 7.54 6.59 -20.34
CA ALA A 284 8.49 7.71 -20.28
C ALA A 284 9.86 7.27 -19.74
N ILE A 285 9.90 6.48 -18.67
CA ILE A 285 11.14 5.96 -18.09
C ILE A 285 11.91 5.09 -19.11
N LYS A 286 11.22 4.24 -19.84
CA LYS A 286 11.80 3.43 -20.92
C LYS A 286 12.34 4.31 -22.07
N ALA A 287 11.61 5.38 -22.46
CA ALA A 287 12.05 6.35 -23.47
C ALA A 287 13.31 7.13 -23.06
N LEU A 288 13.58 7.27 -21.75
CA LEU A 288 14.82 7.84 -21.20
C LEU A 288 15.96 6.82 -21.09
N ASN A 289 15.78 5.59 -21.61
CA ASN A 289 16.72 4.47 -21.47
C ASN A 289 17.04 4.09 -20.03
N LEU A 290 16.08 4.29 -19.10
CA LEU A 290 16.20 3.86 -17.71
C LEU A 290 15.58 2.48 -17.52
N LYS A 291 16.19 1.69 -16.63
CA LYS A 291 15.74 0.31 -16.34
C LYS A 291 14.83 0.28 -15.12
N ILE A 292 13.64 -0.30 -15.30
CA ILE A 292 12.68 -0.58 -14.22
C ILE A 292 13.15 -1.82 -13.45
N VAL A 293 12.92 -1.84 -12.12
CA VAL A 293 13.35 -2.94 -11.24
C VAL A 293 12.41 -4.15 -11.37
N ALA A 294 11.09 -3.91 -11.40
CA ALA A 294 10.10 -4.97 -11.50
C ALA A 294 10.19 -5.71 -12.85
N GLU A 295 10.01 -7.03 -12.82
CA GLU A 295 9.91 -7.84 -14.03
C GLU A 295 8.66 -7.47 -14.83
N GLU A 296 8.78 -7.58 -16.15
CA GLU A 296 7.70 -7.28 -17.08
C GLU A 296 6.47 -8.16 -16.82
N GLY A 297 5.28 -7.52 -16.83
CA GLY A 297 4.00 -8.16 -16.54
C GLY A 297 3.64 -8.23 -15.06
N TYR A 298 4.55 -7.83 -14.15
CA TYR A 298 4.31 -7.78 -12.70
C TYR A 298 4.58 -6.39 -12.11
N GLU A 299 4.62 -5.36 -12.94
CA GLU A 299 4.82 -3.99 -12.49
C GLU A 299 3.56 -3.44 -11.80
N ALA A 300 3.74 -2.84 -10.62
CA ALA A 300 2.64 -2.26 -9.85
C ALA A 300 2.04 -1.01 -10.50
N ALA A 301 0.73 -0.85 -10.36
CA ALA A 301 0.03 0.36 -10.80
C ALA A 301 0.21 1.55 -9.82
N THR A 302 0.87 1.37 -8.68
CA THR A 302 0.95 2.36 -7.61
C THR A 302 2.34 2.91 -7.35
N VAL A 303 3.37 2.17 -7.72
CA VAL A 303 4.78 2.53 -7.51
C VAL A 303 5.66 1.94 -8.59
N THR A 304 6.66 2.71 -9.03
CA THR A 304 7.71 2.23 -9.93
C THR A 304 9.08 2.46 -9.28
N ALA A 305 9.88 1.40 -9.20
CA ALA A 305 11.29 1.46 -8.81
C ALA A 305 12.18 1.43 -10.06
N ILE A 306 13.17 2.31 -10.11
CA ILE A 306 14.00 2.55 -11.29
C ILE A 306 15.47 2.48 -10.87
N TYR A 307 16.30 1.75 -11.62
CA TYR A 307 17.75 1.76 -11.42
C TYR A 307 18.34 3.08 -11.89
N TYR A 308 19.34 3.58 -11.16
CA TYR A 308 20.17 4.66 -11.68
C TYR A 308 21.00 4.16 -12.87
N PRO A 309 21.18 4.99 -13.88
CA PRO A 309 22.22 4.72 -14.88
C PRO A 309 23.61 4.91 -14.25
N GLU A 310 24.63 4.34 -14.90
CA GLU A 310 26.02 4.44 -14.45
C GLU A 310 26.45 5.91 -14.23
N GLY A 311 27.16 6.17 -13.14
CA GLY A 311 27.67 7.48 -12.79
C GLY A 311 26.68 8.41 -12.07
N ILE A 312 25.43 8.02 -11.85
CA ILE A 312 24.44 8.83 -11.11
C ILE A 312 24.40 8.43 -9.64
N ASP A 313 24.72 9.38 -8.76
CA ASP A 313 24.68 9.22 -7.31
C ASP A 313 23.26 9.47 -6.74
N ASP A 314 22.82 8.60 -5.83
CA ASP A 314 21.48 8.64 -5.20
C ASP A 314 21.19 9.96 -4.48
N ILE A 315 22.16 10.46 -3.69
CA ILE A 315 21.96 11.65 -2.88
C ILE A 315 21.89 12.88 -3.76
N GLN A 316 22.81 12.98 -4.74
CA GLN A 316 22.83 14.08 -5.69
C GLN A 316 21.55 14.13 -6.52
N PHE A 317 21.12 12.98 -7.06
CA PHE A 317 19.89 12.89 -7.86
C PHE A 317 18.67 13.35 -7.06
N ARG A 318 18.44 12.79 -5.87
CA ARG A 318 17.26 13.14 -5.06
C ARG A 318 17.31 14.58 -4.55
N THR A 319 18.51 15.13 -4.29
CA THR A 319 18.68 16.53 -3.91
C THR A 319 18.29 17.45 -5.07
N GLU A 320 18.73 17.15 -6.30
CA GLU A 320 18.39 17.92 -7.49
C GLU A 320 16.89 17.82 -7.84
N MET A 321 16.28 16.64 -7.66
CA MET A 321 14.82 16.47 -7.78
C MET A 321 14.07 17.36 -6.78
N LYS A 322 14.48 17.35 -5.51
CA LYS A 322 13.89 18.18 -4.46
C LYS A 322 14.06 19.67 -4.72
N ASN A 323 15.22 20.10 -5.24
CA ASN A 323 15.46 21.50 -5.62
C ASN A 323 14.52 21.97 -6.76
N ARG A 324 13.88 21.04 -7.47
CA ARG A 324 12.85 21.30 -8.50
C ARG A 324 11.43 21.15 -7.97
N GLY A 325 11.27 20.97 -6.65
CA GLY A 325 9.97 20.84 -5.99
C GLY A 325 9.35 19.45 -6.10
N VAL A 326 10.07 18.43 -6.61
CA VAL A 326 9.58 17.03 -6.72
C VAL A 326 10.41 16.14 -5.80
N VAL A 327 9.74 15.44 -4.90
CA VAL A 327 10.37 14.52 -3.93
C VAL A 327 10.16 13.09 -4.35
N VAL A 328 11.25 12.35 -4.56
CA VAL A 328 11.25 10.90 -4.86
C VAL A 328 11.98 10.14 -3.75
N ALA A 329 11.69 8.84 -3.61
CA ALA A 329 12.25 8.00 -2.56
C ALA A 329 13.47 7.20 -3.05
N SER A 330 14.45 6.94 -2.17
CA SER A 330 15.50 5.96 -2.44
C SER A 330 14.93 4.54 -2.47
N THR A 331 15.60 3.61 -3.15
CA THR A 331 15.33 2.18 -3.05
C THR A 331 15.71 1.62 -1.67
N LEU A 332 15.26 0.41 -1.35
CA LEU A 332 15.43 -0.23 -0.03
C LEU A 332 16.16 -1.58 -0.14
N GLY A 333 16.60 -2.09 1.02
CA GLY A 333 17.27 -3.38 1.12
C GLY A 333 18.55 -3.43 0.27
N PRO A 334 18.80 -4.52 -0.46
CA PRO A 334 19.98 -4.69 -1.32
C PRO A 334 20.08 -3.68 -2.48
N LEU A 335 18.99 -3.00 -2.80
CA LEU A 335 18.91 -1.97 -3.85
C LEU A 335 19.18 -0.56 -3.32
N LYS A 336 19.36 -0.36 -2.00
CA LYS A 336 19.58 0.95 -1.40
C LYS A 336 20.72 1.69 -2.10
N GLY A 337 20.44 2.92 -2.56
CA GLY A 337 21.37 3.75 -3.28
C GLY A 337 21.63 3.39 -4.77
N LYS A 338 21.02 2.27 -5.25
CA LYS A 338 21.18 1.83 -6.64
C LYS A 338 20.07 2.30 -7.57
N GLY A 339 19.08 3.03 -7.04
CA GLY A 339 17.93 3.51 -7.77
C GLY A 339 17.02 4.39 -6.92
N PHE A 340 15.93 4.80 -7.51
CA PHE A 340 14.90 5.61 -6.86
C PHE A 340 13.51 5.02 -7.11
N ARG A 341 12.54 5.44 -6.28
CA ARG A 341 11.14 5.02 -6.41
C ARG A 341 10.25 6.24 -6.60
N VAL A 342 9.31 6.11 -7.52
CA VAL A 342 8.23 7.08 -7.73
C VAL A 342 6.91 6.43 -7.37
N GLY A 343 6.20 7.03 -6.41
CA GLY A 343 4.83 6.64 -6.07
C GLY A 343 3.86 7.47 -6.91
N HIS A 344 3.12 6.81 -7.76
CA HIS A 344 2.07 7.41 -8.59
C HIS A 344 0.69 6.94 -8.08
N MET A 345 0.47 7.11 -6.77
CA MET A 345 -0.68 6.57 -6.04
C MET A 345 -1.45 7.65 -5.26
N GLY A 346 -2.72 7.34 -4.96
CA GLY A 346 -3.58 8.24 -4.17
C GLY A 346 -4.02 9.45 -4.99
N ASN A 347 -3.75 10.65 -4.49
CA ASN A 347 -4.14 11.91 -5.11
C ASN A 347 -3.04 12.40 -6.08
N VAL A 348 -2.81 11.67 -7.14
CA VAL A 348 -1.85 11.98 -8.22
C VAL A 348 -2.61 12.13 -9.54
N SER A 349 -2.29 13.17 -10.28
CA SER A 349 -2.86 13.52 -11.58
C SER A 349 -1.88 13.29 -12.73
N GLN A 350 -2.34 13.43 -13.97
CA GLN A 350 -1.49 13.44 -15.18
C GLN A 350 -0.46 14.57 -15.11
N ASN A 351 -0.86 15.76 -14.61
CA ASN A 351 0.03 16.91 -14.46
C ASN A 351 1.18 16.62 -13.48
N ASP A 352 0.91 15.88 -12.39
CA ASP A 352 1.94 15.49 -11.43
C ASP A 352 2.94 14.51 -12.07
N ILE A 353 2.47 13.60 -12.91
CA ILE A 353 3.33 12.69 -13.70
C ILE A 353 4.19 13.47 -14.68
N ALA A 354 3.60 14.38 -15.46
CA ALA A 354 4.34 15.22 -16.42
C ALA A 354 5.42 16.07 -15.71
N ALA A 355 5.07 16.74 -14.60
CA ALA A 355 6.02 17.50 -13.78
C ALA A 355 7.16 16.63 -13.25
N THR A 356 6.84 15.40 -12.82
CA THR A 356 7.84 14.44 -12.32
C THR A 356 8.79 14.00 -13.42
N ILE A 357 8.30 13.68 -14.61
CA ILE A 357 9.12 13.30 -15.76
C ILE A 357 10.03 14.46 -16.17
N ALA A 358 9.51 15.69 -16.25
CA ALA A 358 10.28 16.89 -16.55
C ALA A 358 11.43 17.11 -15.55
N ALA A 359 11.15 16.89 -14.25
CA ALA A 359 12.17 16.99 -13.21
C ALA A 359 13.23 15.89 -13.35
N ILE A 360 12.84 14.65 -13.67
CA ILE A 360 13.77 13.52 -13.90
C ILE A 360 14.69 13.83 -15.10
N GLU A 361 14.13 14.20 -16.26
CA GLU A 361 14.91 14.52 -17.47
C GLU A 361 15.95 15.64 -17.20
N THR A 362 15.49 16.71 -16.58
CA THR A 362 16.34 17.88 -16.32
C THR A 362 17.41 17.55 -15.28
N THR A 363 17.08 16.75 -14.27
CA THR A 363 18.04 16.29 -13.24
C THR A 363 19.11 15.39 -13.85
N LEU A 364 18.71 14.39 -14.65
CA LEU A 364 19.64 13.50 -15.34
C LEU A 364 20.59 14.27 -16.27
N LYS A 365 20.05 15.20 -17.06
CA LYS A 365 20.84 16.06 -17.95
C LYS A 365 21.88 16.87 -17.19
N ARG A 366 21.47 17.47 -16.06
CA ARG A 366 22.37 18.27 -15.19
C ARG A 366 23.48 17.44 -14.56
N LEU A 367 23.19 16.18 -14.22
CA LEU A 367 24.17 15.24 -13.66
C LEU A 367 25.03 14.55 -14.73
N GLY A 368 24.93 14.98 -16.00
CA GLY A 368 25.80 14.51 -17.08
C GLY A 368 25.28 13.27 -17.82
N TYR A 369 24.10 12.74 -17.49
CA TYR A 369 23.52 11.65 -18.25
C TYR A 369 22.97 12.13 -19.59
N ASN A 370 23.26 11.39 -20.66
CA ASN A 370 22.83 11.75 -22.01
C ASN A 370 21.34 11.45 -22.21
N VAL A 371 20.50 12.44 -21.99
CA VAL A 371 19.05 12.36 -22.16
C VAL A 371 18.56 13.48 -23.09
N SER A 372 17.61 13.14 -23.98
CA SER A 372 16.90 14.12 -24.82
C SER A 372 15.74 14.72 -24.02
N LEU A 373 15.85 16.01 -23.67
CA LEU A 373 14.80 16.71 -22.94
C LEU A 373 13.49 16.71 -23.74
N GLY A 374 12.38 16.40 -23.06
CA GLY A 374 11.05 16.32 -23.64
C GLY A 374 10.69 14.94 -24.20
N SER A 375 11.63 14.01 -24.32
CA SER A 375 11.36 12.70 -24.92
C SER A 375 10.44 11.85 -24.03
N GLY A 376 10.65 11.84 -22.73
CA GLY A 376 9.79 11.13 -21.78
C GLY A 376 8.43 11.79 -21.65
N ILE A 377 8.38 13.13 -21.55
CA ILE A 377 7.11 13.87 -21.51
C ILE A 377 6.28 13.57 -22.75
N LYS A 378 6.88 13.68 -23.95
CA LYS A 378 6.18 13.36 -25.21
C LYS A 378 5.60 11.96 -25.18
N THR A 379 6.37 10.96 -24.75
CA THR A 379 5.91 9.57 -24.67
C THR A 379 4.75 9.40 -23.67
N ALA A 380 4.79 10.07 -22.52
CA ALA A 380 3.71 10.04 -21.55
C ALA A 380 2.42 10.67 -22.09
N GLU A 381 2.53 11.84 -22.75
CA GLU A 381 1.37 12.54 -23.35
C GLU A 381 0.77 11.72 -24.50
N GLU A 382 1.57 11.05 -25.31
CA GLU A 382 1.09 10.13 -26.33
C GLU A 382 0.27 8.98 -25.71
N LYS A 383 0.70 8.45 -24.55
CA LYS A 383 -0.05 7.43 -23.80
C LYS A 383 -1.36 7.97 -23.23
N PHE A 384 -1.33 9.16 -22.63
CA PHE A 384 -2.55 9.81 -22.10
C PHE A 384 -3.58 10.09 -23.19
N SER A 385 -3.15 10.57 -24.36
CA SER A 385 -4.03 10.88 -25.49
C SER A 385 -4.72 9.65 -26.10
N GLN A 386 -4.12 8.47 -25.97
CA GLN A 386 -4.70 7.19 -26.43
C GLN A 386 -5.75 6.62 -25.45
N THR A 387 -5.88 7.21 -24.26
CA THR A 387 -6.77 6.69 -23.21
C THR A 387 -8.06 7.50 -23.18
N GLU A 388 -9.14 6.95 -23.76
CA GLU A 388 -10.46 7.56 -23.72
C GLU A 388 -11.04 7.59 -22.30
N GLY A 389 -11.73 8.69 -21.95
CA GLY A 389 -12.59 8.77 -20.76
C GLY A 389 -11.86 8.87 -19.41
N LEU A 390 -10.57 9.23 -19.38
CA LEU A 390 -9.97 9.72 -18.14
C LEU A 390 -10.47 11.15 -17.89
N GLN A 391 -11.48 11.27 -17.01
CA GLN A 391 -11.78 12.59 -16.46
C GLN A 391 -10.54 13.09 -15.73
N ALA A 392 -10.16 14.35 -15.98
CA ALA A 392 -9.10 14.99 -15.22
C ALA A 392 -9.47 14.91 -13.73
N TRP A 393 -8.76 14.07 -12.98
CA TRP A 393 -8.92 14.00 -11.53
C TRP A 393 -8.47 15.33 -10.94
N ASN A 394 -9.42 16.07 -10.43
CA ASN A 394 -9.20 17.33 -9.73
C ASN A 394 -9.80 17.18 -8.32
N PRO A 395 -9.00 16.76 -7.32
CA PRO A 395 -9.47 16.53 -5.95
C PRO A 395 -9.87 17.81 -5.22
#